data_439bd90c366f6db4b41eed3f6ea18ed8
#
_entry.id   439bd90c366f6db4b41eed3f6ea18ed8
#
_cell.length_a   1.000
_cell.length_b   1.000
_cell.length_c   1.000
_cell.angle_alpha   90.00
_cell.angle_beta   90.00
_cell.angle_gamma   90.00
#
_symmetry.space_group_name_H-M   'P 1'
#
loop_
_entity.id
_entity.type
_entity.pdbx_description
1 polymer ?
#
loop_
_entity_poly.entity_id
_entity_poly.type
_entity_poly.pdbx_seq_one_letter_code
_entity_poly.pdbx_strand_id
1 'polypeptide(L)'
;MGDRKKDQSIQSHANFDGDSATGDRTQIRQDQQNQQPPQIDPSLADAQAVAASLGVDPNTGLSQAEAERRLAQYGPNELASAPPVPKWKKFLAQFKDPLVYLLLAATGISLIAWFIEKANAAPGAEGGEILPFDAIVIVLILIVNAVLGYIQESKAEEAVEALSQMTAPQTNVLRDGKIARINTVDVVPGDMVVLGEGDSIPADGRLLAAASLRVAEASLTGESVPVGKNVDTLAEAKALGDRANMVFNGTSVTQGTGRAIVTSTGMRTQVGKIADLLQATDDDDSPLQKEMNYVSKILGIAVCIIAAVVLVALALTEGFNDIHDVIDSLLLSVSLAVAAVPEGLAAILTVVLALGVRRMAEHHAIVKKLH
;
A
#
# COMPACT_ATOMS: atom_id res chain seq x y z
N MET A 1 50.85 8.85 -40.81
CA MET A 1 50.49 10.25 -40.81
C MET A 1 48.97 10.26 -40.43
N GLY A 2 48.53 10.57 -39.30
CA GLY A 2 48.76 11.28 -38.08
C GLY A 2 47.53 10.95 -37.22
N ASP A 3 47.74 10.45 -36.11
CA ASP A 3 47.50 10.92 -34.76
C ASP A 3 46.13 11.61 -34.50
N ARG A 4 45.32 10.94 -33.68
CA ARG A 4 44.51 11.52 -32.60
C ARG A 4 44.06 10.45 -31.58
N LYS A 5 44.93 10.16 -30.63
CA LYS A 5 44.60 9.76 -29.28
C LYS A 5 44.17 11.03 -28.52
N LYS A 6 43.05 10.96 -27.78
CA LYS A 6 42.53 11.68 -26.61
C LYS A 6 41.02 11.73 -26.79
N ASP A 7 40.17 11.21 -25.90
CA ASP A 7 40.00 11.35 -24.50
C ASP A 7 39.07 10.21 -24.02
N GLN A 8 39.60 9.31 -23.22
CA GLN A 8 38.80 8.45 -22.32
C GLN A 8 39.31 8.74 -20.90
N SER A 9 38.68 9.64 -20.24
CA SER A 9 38.65 9.72 -18.77
C SER A 9 37.55 10.65 -18.36
N ILE A 10 36.80 10.22 -17.34
CA ILE A 10 35.71 10.88 -16.62
C ILE A 10 34.32 10.39 -17.04
N GLN A 11 33.95 9.20 -16.57
CA GLN A 11 32.61 8.86 -16.09
C GLN A 11 32.70 7.63 -15.17
N SER A 12 33.21 7.86 -13.97
CA SER A 12 32.94 6.99 -12.83
C SER A 12 32.43 7.90 -11.72
N HIS A 13 31.13 7.83 -11.45
CA HIS A 13 30.50 8.03 -10.15
C HIS A 13 28.99 8.21 -10.36
N ALA A 14 28.26 7.17 -10.09
CA ALA A 14 26.97 7.13 -9.42
C ALA A 14 26.25 5.81 -9.75
N ASN A 15 26.79 4.70 -9.25
CA ASN A 15 25.93 3.54 -8.97
C ASN A 15 25.45 3.71 -7.55
N PHE A 16 24.26 4.26 -7.43
CA PHE A 16 23.50 4.25 -6.17
C PHE A 16 22.61 3.01 -6.19
N ASP A 17 22.74 2.20 -5.12
CA ASP A 17 22.08 0.93 -4.89
C ASP A 17 20.56 0.96 -5.15
N GLY A 18 20.16 0.57 -6.37
CA GLY A 18 18.78 0.23 -6.73
C GLY A 18 18.54 -1.28 -6.87
N ASP A 19 19.55 -2.13 -6.60
CA ASP A 19 19.57 -3.52 -7.06
C ASP A 19 19.09 -4.58 -6.04
N SER A 20 18.82 -4.21 -4.78
CA SER A 20 18.38 -5.20 -3.78
C SER A 20 16.86 -5.45 -3.79
N ALA A 21 16.06 -4.49 -4.22
CA ALA A 21 14.60 -4.64 -4.27
C ALA A 21 14.11 -5.37 -5.54
N THR A 22 14.89 -5.33 -6.62
CA THR A 22 14.57 -5.97 -7.90
C THR A 22 14.90 -7.47 -7.88
N GLY A 23 15.97 -7.86 -7.18
CA GLY A 23 16.40 -9.26 -7.04
C GLY A 23 15.39 -10.10 -6.24
N ASP A 24 14.85 -9.54 -5.17
CA ASP A 24 13.87 -10.22 -4.30
C ASP A 24 12.52 -10.43 -5.02
N ARG A 25 12.08 -9.46 -5.83
CA ARG A 25 10.86 -9.58 -6.65
C ARG A 25 10.99 -10.62 -7.77
N THR A 26 12.18 -10.78 -8.35
CA THR A 26 12.44 -11.75 -9.42
C THR A 26 12.48 -13.17 -8.87
N GLN A 27 13.02 -13.38 -7.68
CA GLN A 27 13.03 -14.69 -7.01
C GLN A 27 11.63 -15.11 -6.57
N ILE A 28 10.83 -14.20 -5.99
CA ILE A 28 9.43 -14.49 -5.64
C ILE A 28 8.61 -14.84 -6.89
N ARG A 29 8.85 -14.19 -8.02
CA ARG A 29 8.22 -14.51 -9.31
C ARG A 29 8.63 -15.90 -9.84
N GLN A 30 9.91 -16.27 -9.73
CA GLN A 30 10.40 -17.58 -10.16
C GLN A 30 9.89 -18.72 -9.28
N ASP A 31 9.80 -18.51 -7.98
CA ASP A 31 9.26 -19.51 -7.04
C ASP A 31 7.74 -19.70 -7.22
N GLN A 32 7.01 -18.64 -7.57
CA GLN A 32 5.59 -18.75 -7.91
C GLN A 32 5.32 -19.40 -9.27
N GLN A 33 6.20 -19.23 -10.25
CA GLN A 33 6.12 -19.91 -11.56
C GLN A 33 6.44 -21.40 -11.48
N ASN A 34 7.34 -21.81 -10.60
CA ASN A 34 7.74 -23.22 -10.45
C ASN A 34 6.74 -24.10 -9.69
N GLN A 35 5.70 -23.51 -9.08
CA GLN A 35 4.64 -24.23 -8.34
C GLN A 35 3.37 -24.47 -9.18
N GLN A 36 3.44 -24.37 -10.50
CA GLN A 36 2.28 -24.58 -11.36
C GLN A 36 1.96 -26.08 -11.51
N PRO A 37 0.67 -26.48 -11.35
CA PRO A 37 0.21 -27.76 -11.89
C PRO A 37 0.38 -27.76 -13.42
N PRO A 38 0.51 -28.93 -14.08
CA PRO A 38 0.73 -29.02 -15.51
C PRO A 38 -0.31 -28.22 -16.29
N GLN A 39 0.19 -27.31 -17.13
CA GLN A 39 -0.62 -26.31 -17.83
C GLN A 39 -1.38 -26.93 -19.01
N ILE A 40 -2.50 -27.56 -18.70
CA ILE A 40 -3.54 -27.79 -19.70
C ILE A 40 -4.40 -26.53 -19.70
N ASP A 41 -4.61 -25.88 -20.87
CA ASP A 41 -5.57 -24.77 -20.93
C ASP A 41 -6.96 -25.31 -20.55
N PRO A 42 -7.54 -24.88 -19.42
CA PRO A 42 -8.79 -25.46 -18.92
C PRO A 42 -9.96 -25.25 -19.87
N SER A 43 -9.89 -24.27 -20.78
CA SER A 43 -10.95 -24.01 -21.77
C SER A 43 -10.93 -25.01 -22.93
N LEU A 44 -9.78 -25.61 -23.23
CA LEU A 44 -9.59 -26.58 -24.31
C LEU A 44 -9.71 -28.03 -23.84
N ALA A 45 -9.80 -28.22 -22.52
CA ALA A 45 -9.91 -29.56 -21.92
C ALA A 45 -11.34 -29.86 -21.50
N ASP A 46 -11.70 -31.19 -21.56
CA ASP A 46 -12.94 -31.65 -20.98
C ASP A 46 -13.01 -31.33 -19.48
N ALA A 47 -14.19 -30.97 -19.00
CA ALA A 47 -14.38 -30.52 -17.62
C ALA A 47 -13.98 -31.60 -16.57
N GLN A 48 -14.22 -32.87 -16.87
CA GLN A 48 -13.82 -33.97 -16.00
C GLN A 48 -12.31 -34.21 -16.06
N ALA A 49 -11.68 -34.05 -17.21
CA ALA A 49 -10.23 -34.12 -17.35
C ALA A 49 -9.54 -32.99 -16.54
N VAL A 50 -10.10 -31.79 -16.49
CA VAL A 50 -9.61 -30.69 -15.63
C VAL A 50 -9.74 -31.08 -14.15
N ALA A 51 -10.89 -31.63 -13.73
CA ALA A 51 -11.08 -32.06 -12.35
C ALA A 51 -10.08 -33.16 -11.98
N ALA A 52 -9.88 -34.16 -12.85
CA ALA A 52 -8.91 -35.23 -12.65
C ALA A 52 -7.47 -34.73 -12.56
N SER A 53 -7.07 -33.76 -13.40
CA SER A 53 -5.74 -33.14 -13.36
C SER A 53 -5.46 -32.39 -12.04
N LEU A 54 -6.52 -31.86 -11.41
CA LEU A 54 -6.46 -31.21 -10.11
C LEU A 54 -6.66 -32.19 -8.94
N GLY A 55 -6.87 -33.50 -9.22
CA GLY A 55 -7.09 -34.53 -8.21
C GLY A 55 -8.38 -34.36 -7.41
N VAL A 56 -9.46 -33.88 -8.06
CA VAL A 56 -10.74 -33.57 -7.40
C VAL A 56 -11.87 -34.40 -7.97
N ASP A 57 -12.69 -34.99 -7.10
CA ASP A 57 -13.96 -35.57 -7.49
C ASP A 57 -15.05 -34.50 -7.61
N PRO A 58 -15.67 -34.33 -8.78
CA PRO A 58 -16.72 -33.35 -8.99
C PRO A 58 -17.95 -33.47 -8.09
N ASN A 59 -18.19 -34.67 -7.50
CA ASN A 59 -19.37 -34.92 -6.69
C ASN A 59 -19.14 -34.61 -5.20
N THR A 60 -17.92 -34.76 -4.71
CA THR A 60 -17.59 -34.55 -3.30
C THR A 60 -16.78 -33.28 -3.07
N GLY A 61 -16.10 -32.75 -4.11
CA GLY A 61 -15.17 -31.65 -4.00
C GLY A 61 -13.89 -32.03 -3.25
N LEU A 62 -13.13 -31.04 -2.81
CA LEU A 62 -11.95 -31.22 -1.95
C LEU A 62 -12.36 -31.58 -0.54
N SER A 63 -11.52 -32.38 0.16
CA SER A 63 -11.63 -32.49 1.61
C SER A 63 -11.13 -31.17 2.27
N GLN A 64 -11.64 -30.87 3.47
CA GLN A 64 -11.22 -29.69 4.21
C GLN A 64 -9.70 -29.70 4.48
N ALA A 65 -9.14 -30.87 4.85
CA ALA A 65 -7.69 -31.00 5.09
C ALA A 65 -6.85 -30.75 3.83
N GLU A 66 -7.33 -31.20 2.65
CA GLU A 66 -6.64 -30.93 1.39
C GLU A 66 -6.75 -29.46 0.98
N ALA A 67 -7.89 -28.81 1.24
CA ALA A 67 -8.05 -27.38 1.00
C ALA A 67 -7.09 -26.55 1.87
N GLU A 68 -6.94 -26.88 3.15
CA GLU A 68 -5.98 -26.24 4.06
C GLU A 68 -4.52 -26.44 3.59
N ARG A 69 -4.18 -27.64 3.15
CA ARG A 69 -2.86 -27.93 2.57
C ARG A 69 -2.60 -27.09 1.32
N ARG A 70 -3.59 -26.98 0.43
CA ARG A 70 -3.49 -26.15 -0.79
C ARG A 70 -3.43 -24.67 -0.46
N LEU A 71 -4.16 -24.21 0.55
CA LEU A 71 -4.07 -22.81 1.01
C LEU A 71 -2.65 -22.49 1.50
N ALA A 72 -2.03 -23.38 2.25
CA ALA A 72 -0.64 -23.22 2.69
C ALA A 72 0.36 -23.26 1.52
N GLN A 73 0.08 -24.04 0.47
CA GLN A 73 0.93 -24.20 -0.72
C GLN A 73 0.80 -23.05 -1.71
N TYR A 74 -0.43 -22.63 -2.04
CA TYR A 74 -0.72 -21.65 -3.09
C TYR A 74 -0.90 -20.23 -2.57
N GLY A 75 -1.03 -20.07 -1.25
CA GLY A 75 -1.34 -18.80 -0.60
C GLY A 75 -2.82 -18.40 -0.71
N PRO A 76 -3.21 -17.31 -0.05
CA PRO A 76 -4.56 -16.79 -0.06
C PRO A 76 -4.98 -16.32 -1.45
N ASN A 77 -6.28 -16.42 -1.75
CA ASN A 77 -6.87 -15.94 -2.99
C ASN A 77 -7.09 -14.42 -2.93
N GLU A 78 -5.99 -13.69 -2.96
CA GLU A 78 -5.95 -12.22 -2.93
C GLU A 78 -5.07 -11.70 -4.06
N LEU A 79 -5.39 -10.50 -4.55
CA LEU A 79 -4.49 -9.77 -5.42
C LEU A 79 -3.34 -9.24 -4.55
N ALA A 80 -2.10 -9.37 -5.05
CA ALA A 80 -0.93 -8.91 -4.31
C ALA A 80 -1.09 -7.44 -3.94
N SER A 81 -1.20 -7.17 -2.65
CA SER A 81 -1.03 -5.83 -2.10
C SER A 81 0.46 -5.53 -1.98
N ALA A 82 0.84 -4.25 -2.00
CA ALA A 82 2.20 -3.88 -1.66
C ALA A 82 2.58 -4.48 -0.29
N PRO A 83 3.79 -5.06 -0.14
CA PRO A 83 4.19 -5.65 1.13
C PRO A 83 4.05 -4.60 2.26
N PRO A 84 3.57 -5.02 3.44
CA PRO A 84 3.37 -4.07 4.54
C PRO A 84 4.68 -3.35 4.87
N VAL A 85 4.61 -2.02 4.92
CA VAL A 85 5.77 -1.20 5.22
C VAL A 85 6.29 -1.56 6.62
N PRO A 86 7.58 -1.91 6.80
CA PRO A 86 8.14 -2.25 8.09
C PRO A 86 7.91 -1.13 9.13
N LYS A 87 7.59 -1.49 10.37
CA LYS A 87 7.26 -0.55 11.45
C LYS A 87 8.30 0.57 11.63
N TRP A 88 9.59 0.26 11.51
CA TRP A 88 10.65 1.25 11.60
C TRP A 88 10.64 2.27 10.45
N LYS A 89 10.26 1.86 9.22
CA LYS A 89 10.11 2.78 8.08
C LYS A 89 8.93 3.72 8.27
N LYS A 90 7.80 3.24 8.84
CA LYS A 90 6.66 4.08 9.21
C LYS A 90 7.04 5.11 10.25
N PHE A 91 7.81 4.70 11.27
CA PHE A 91 8.33 5.64 12.27
C PHE A 91 9.26 6.68 11.66
N LEU A 92 10.18 6.29 10.78
CA LEU A 92 11.06 7.22 10.08
C LEU A 92 10.31 8.14 9.10
N ALA A 93 9.18 7.69 8.57
CA ALA A 93 8.35 8.51 7.69
C ALA A 93 7.78 9.74 8.41
N GLN A 94 7.59 9.68 9.75
CA GLN A 94 7.16 10.81 10.56
C GLN A 94 8.16 11.99 10.50
N PHE A 95 9.43 11.71 10.17
CA PHE A 95 10.46 12.74 10.05
C PHE A 95 10.54 13.38 8.65
N LYS A 96 9.68 12.98 7.71
CA LYS A 96 9.65 13.55 6.34
C LYS A 96 8.72 14.77 6.21
N ASP A 97 8.04 15.15 7.28
CA ASP A 97 7.18 16.33 7.27
C ASP A 97 8.01 17.62 7.14
N PRO A 98 7.61 18.58 6.28
CA PRO A 98 8.29 19.89 6.14
C PRO A 98 8.48 20.64 7.46
N LEU A 99 7.54 20.50 8.40
CA LEU A 99 7.60 21.12 9.71
C LEU A 99 8.65 20.49 10.61
N VAL A 100 8.86 19.18 10.48
CA VAL A 100 9.95 18.47 11.18
C VAL A 100 11.32 18.94 10.67
N TYR A 101 11.46 19.21 9.38
CA TYR A 101 12.71 19.78 8.85
C TYR A 101 13.02 21.17 9.44
N LEU A 102 12.00 21.96 9.70
CA LEU A 102 12.17 23.25 10.36
C LEU A 102 12.64 23.10 11.81
N LEU A 103 12.05 22.14 12.56
CA LEU A 103 12.50 21.80 13.92
C LEU A 103 13.93 21.25 13.94
N LEU A 104 14.30 20.41 12.96
CA LEU A 104 15.68 19.92 12.81
C LEU A 104 16.66 21.06 12.49
N ALA A 105 16.26 22.02 11.67
CA ALA A 105 17.06 23.21 11.41
C ALA A 105 17.23 24.07 12.69
N ALA A 106 16.16 24.24 13.48
CA ALA A 106 16.21 24.92 14.78
C ALA A 106 17.16 24.22 15.76
N THR A 107 17.08 22.87 15.83
CA THR A 107 18.00 22.07 16.62
C THR A 107 19.46 22.28 16.20
N GLY A 108 19.71 22.29 14.88
CA GLY A 108 21.05 22.57 14.32
C GLY A 108 21.56 23.96 14.71
N ILE A 109 20.74 24.98 14.64
CA ILE A 109 21.07 26.36 15.04
C ILE A 109 21.39 26.41 16.52
N SER A 110 20.54 25.81 17.38
CA SER A 110 20.76 25.75 18.83
C SER A 110 22.06 25.03 19.20
N LEU A 111 22.38 23.92 18.53
CA LEU A 111 23.65 23.21 18.75
C LEU A 111 24.86 24.06 18.33
N ILE A 112 24.77 24.76 17.19
CA ILE A 112 25.84 25.65 16.70
C ILE A 112 26.04 26.79 17.69
N ALA A 113 24.96 27.39 18.17
CA ALA A 113 24.97 28.46 19.17
C ALA A 113 25.71 28.02 20.44
N TRP A 114 25.30 26.88 21.01
CA TRP A 114 25.93 26.30 22.18
C TRP A 114 27.42 25.98 21.97
N PHE A 115 27.81 25.48 20.79
CA PHE A 115 29.21 25.24 20.45
C PHE A 115 30.04 26.52 20.39
N ILE A 116 29.49 27.61 19.82
CA ILE A 116 30.17 28.90 19.74
C ILE A 116 30.34 29.49 21.14
N GLU A 117 29.30 29.44 21.97
CA GLU A 117 29.35 29.89 23.36
C GLU A 117 30.42 29.16 24.15
N LYS A 118 30.42 27.82 24.05
CA LYS A 118 31.42 26.98 24.75
C LYS A 118 32.83 27.19 24.21
N ALA A 119 33.03 27.48 22.94
CA ALA A 119 34.34 27.77 22.37
C ALA A 119 34.91 29.12 22.80
N ASN A 120 34.02 30.10 23.05
CA ASN A 120 34.38 31.44 23.48
C ASN A 120 34.43 31.63 24.99
N ALA A 121 33.99 30.64 25.79
CA ALA A 121 34.04 30.72 27.24
C ALA A 121 35.51 30.76 27.75
N ALA A 122 35.86 31.80 28.51
CA ALA A 122 37.18 31.95 29.07
C ALA A 122 37.47 30.81 30.11
N PRO A 123 38.71 30.36 30.23
CA PRO A 123 39.06 29.35 31.21
C PRO A 123 38.74 29.86 32.64
N GLY A 124 37.72 29.28 33.29
CA GLY A 124 37.31 29.64 34.64
C GLY A 124 36.05 30.49 34.75
N ALA A 125 35.38 30.84 33.66
CA ALA A 125 34.08 31.50 33.70
C ALA A 125 32.99 30.49 34.05
N GLU A 126 32.30 30.65 35.18
CA GLU A 126 31.14 29.85 35.61
C GLU A 126 29.86 30.21 34.86
N GLY A 127 29.94 30.52 33.57
CA GLY A 127 28.82 31.16 32.82
C GLY A 127 28.27 30.44 31.60
N GLY A 128 28.85 29.31 31.15
CA GLY A 128 28.31 28.62 30.00
C GLY A 128 27.34 27.49 30.37
N GLU A 129 26.21 27.36 29.70
CA GLU A 129 25.34 26.21 29.89
C GLU A 129 26.10 24.91 29.63
N ILE A 130 26.11 24.00 30.63
CA ILE A 130 26.83 22.72 30.55
C ILE A 130 26.26 21.84 29.43
N LEU A 131 24.96 21.97 29.15
CA LEU A 131 24.22 21.18 28.17
C LEU A 131 23.40 22.09 27.26
N PRO A 132 23.22 21.75 25.98
CA PRO A 132 22.37 22.51 25.05
C PRO A 132 20.88 22.22 25.33
N PHE A 133 20.32 22.81 26.39
CA PHE A 133 18.96 22.52 26.85
C PHE A 133 17.91 22.77 25.79
N ASP A 134 18.01 23.83 25.00
CA ASP A 134 17.07 24.13 23.92
C ASP A 134 17.06 23.04 22.85
N ALA A 135 18.24 22.62 22.40
CA ALA A 135 18.35 21.52 21.44
C ALA A 135 17.78 20.20 22.00
N ILE A 136 18.03 19.91 23.27
CA ILE A 136 17.51 18.72 23.95
C ILE A 136 15.98 18.75 24.00
N VAL A 137 15.40 19.88 24.36
CA VAL A 137 13.94 20.07 24.44
C VAL A 137 13.31 19.91 23.06
N ILE A 138 13.88 20.52 22.00
CA ILE A 138 13.38 20.40 20.64
C ILE A 138 13.44 18.93 20.17
N VAL A 139 14.55 18.24 20.40
CA VAL A 139 14.69 16.81 20.07
C VAL A 139 13.68 15.95 20.83
N LEU A 140 13.45 16.25 22.11
CA LEU A 140 12.43 15.53 22.90
C LEU A 140 11.04 15.74 22.32
N ILE A 141 10.67 16.96 21.94
CA ILE A 141 9.39 17.27 21.27
C ILE A 141 9.29 16.49 19.95
N LEU A 142 10.33 16.49 19.13
CA LEU A 142 10.38 15.72 17.88
C LEU A 142 10.11 14.22 18.09
N ILE A 143 10.77 13.64 19.10
CA ILE A 143 10.58 12.22 19.42
C ILE A 143 9.15 11.95 19.89
N VAL A 144 8.62 12.79 20.79
CA VAL A 144 7.25 12.64 21.30
C VAL A 144 6.24 12.75 20.16
N ASN A 145 6.40 13.72 19.27
CA ASN A 145 5.53 13.90 18.10
C ASN A 145 5.61 12.71 17.14
N ALA A 146 6.83 12.23 16.86
CA ALA A 146 7.00 11.04 16.01
C ALA A 146 6.35 9.78 16.62
N VAL A 147 6.46 9.60 17.93
CA VAL A 147 5.80 8.48 18.64
C VAL A 147 4.28 8.61 18.60
N LEU A 148 3.75 9.81 18.88
CA LEU A 148 2.31 10.08 18.83
C LEU A 148 1.76 9.88 17.42
N GLY A 149 2.42 10.42 16.40
CA GLY A 149 2.04 10.26 14.99
C GLY A 149 2.03 8.78 14.59
N TYR A 150 3.07 8.04 14.93
CA TYR A 150 3.14 6.60 14.68
C TYR A 150 1.99 5.81 15.34
N ILE A 151 1.67 6.12 16.62
CA ILE A 151 0.58 5.45 17.35
C ILE A 151 -0.78 5.77 16.69
N GLN A 152 -1.01 7.01 16.30
CA GLN A 152 -2.26 7.45 15.67
C GLN A 152 -2.45 6.80 14.30
N GLU A 153 -1.42 6.80 13.46
CA GLU A 153 -1.43 6.14 12.15
C GLU A 153 -1.68 4.63 12.28
N SER A 154 -0.96 3.95 13.19
CA SER A 154 -1.15 2.51 13.42
C SER A 154 -2.57 2.18 13.89
N LYS A 155 -3.17 2.98 14.78
CA LYS A 155 -4.56 2.77 15.23
C LYS A 155 -5.57 3.01 14.12
N ALA A 156 -5.32 3.98 13.23
CA ALA A 156 -6.18 4.24 12.08
C ALA A 156 -6.13 3.06 11.08
N GLU A 157 -4.94 2.52 10.80
CA GLU A 157 -4.77 1.33 9.95
C GLU A 157 -5.48 0.11 10.54
N GLU A 158 -5.30 -0.17 11.84
CA GLU A 158 -5.99 -1.28 12.52
C GLU A 158 -7.52 -1.16 12.43
N ALA A 159 -8.06 0.06 12.57
CA ALA A 159 -9.50 0.29 12.45
C ALA A 159 -10.02 -0.01 11.04
N VAL A 160 -9.26 0.36 9.99
CA VAL A 160 -9.61 0.08 8.59
C VAL A 160 -9.50 -1.40 8.29
N GLU A 161 -8.45 -2.08 8.77
CA GLU A 161 -8.27 -3.52 8.58
C GLU A 161 -9.40 -4.31 9.25
N ALA A 162 -9.80 -3.95 10.47
CA ALA A 162 -10.93 -4.57 11.17
C ALA A 162 -12.24 -4.42 10.38
N LEU A 163 -12.50 -3.25 9.78
CA LEU A 163 -13.66 -3.02 8.92
C LEU A 163 -13.61 -3.87 7.65
N SER A 164 -12.44 -3.98 7.02
CA SER A 164 -12.23 -4.80 5.83
C SER A 164 -12.53 -6.28 6.11
N GLN A 165 -12.12 -6.79 7.26
CA GLN A 165 -12.41 -8.17 7.67
C GLN A 165 -13.90 -8.43 7.92
N MET A 166 -14.64 -7.45 8.45
CA MET A 166 -16.10 -7.58 8.68
C MET A 166 -16.91 -7.63 7.38
N THR A 167 -16.39 -7.10 6.29
CA THR A 167 -17.03 -7.06 4.96
C THR A 167 -16.41 -8.05 3.97
N ALA A 168 -15.63 -9.01 4.45
CA ALA A 168 -14.98 -10.00 3.61
C ALA A 168 -16.02 -10.73 2.73
N PRO A 169 -15.89 -10.73 1.40
CA PRO A 169 -16.81 -11.42 0.54
C PRO A 169 -16.76 -12.92 0.79
N GLN A 170 -17.93 -13.58 0.73
CA GLN A 170 -18.06 -15.01 0.92
C GLN A 170 -18.57 -15.69 -0.33
N THR A 171 -18.25 -16.96 -0.48
CA THR A 171 -18.69 -17.81 -1.59
C THR A 171 -19.07 -19.20 -1.11
N ASN A 172 -19.89 -19.89 -1.90
CA ASN A 172 -20.30 -21.26 -1.62
C ASN A 172 -19.39 -22.25 -2.36
N VAL A 173 -18.80 -23.18 -1.62
CA VAL A 173 -17.96 -24.25 -2.20
C VAL A 173 -18.50 -25.62 -1.78
N LEU A 174 -18.27 -26.62 -2.62
CA LEU A 174 -18.54 -28.03 -2.29
C LEU A 174 -17.24 -28.64 -1.74
N ARG A 175 -17.22 -28.97 -0.46
CA ARG A 175 -16.15 -29.69 0.23
C ARG A 175 -16.71 -30.86 1.04
N ASP A 176 -16.03 -31.99 1.08
CA ASP A 176 -16.48 -33.19 1.77
C ASP A 176 -17.93 -33.61 1.44
N GLY A 177 -18.37 -33.39 0.19
CA GLY A 177 -19.72 -33.68 -0.28
C GLY A 177 -20.81 -32.73 0.26
N LYS A 178 -20.44 -31.63 0.93
CA LYS A 178 -21.35 -30.63 1.48
C LYS A 178 -21.05 -29.22 0.96
N ILE A 179 -22.11 -28.44 0.75
CA ILE A 179 -21.95 -27.02 0.44
C ILE A 179 -21.59 -26.30 1.73
N ALA A 180 -20.42 -25.65 1.73
CA ALA A 180 -19.92 -24.80 2.80
C ALA A 180 -19.77 -23.36 2.30
N ARG A 181 -20.12 -22.40 3.16
CA ARG A 181 -19.88 -20.99 2.90
C ARG A 181 -18.57 -20.57 3.52
N ILE A 182 -17.63 -20.10 2.69
CA ILE A 182 -16.27 -19.73 3.10
C ILE A 182 -15.95 -18.31 2.64
N ASN A 183 -14.94 -17.70 3.24
CA ASN A 183 -14.42 -16.42 2.72
C ASN A 183 -13.76 -16.65 1.35
N THR A 184 -13.90 -15.70 0.43
CA THR A 184 -13.29 -15.81 -0.91
C THR A 184 -11.78 -15.94 -0.85
N VAL A 185 -11.13 -15.40 0.19
CA VAL A 185 -9.69 -15.50 0.43
C VAL A 185 -9.22 -16.93 0.67
N ASP A 186 -10.10 -17.81 1.20
CA ASP A 186 -9.81 -19.20 1.53
C ASP A 186 -10.06 -20.17 0.34
N VAL A 187 -10.45 -19.64 -0.82
CA VAL A 187 -10.65 -20.41 -2.05
C VAL A 187 -9.31 -20.83 -2.63
N VAL A 188 -9.18 -22.12 -2.95
CA VAL A 188 -7.94 -22.70 -3.48
C VAL A 188 -8.15 -23.36 -4.86
N PRO A 189 -7.09 -23.54 -5.67
CA PRO A 189 -7.18 -24.32 -6.90
C PRO A 189 -7.70 -25.73 -6.62
N GLY A 190 -8.72 -26.14 -7.37
CA GLY A 190 -9.43 -27.39 -7.17
C GLY A 190 -10.72 -27.29 -6.34
N ASP A 191 -10.99 -26.16 -5.69
CA ASP A 191 -12.30 -25.95 -5.06
C ASP A 191 -13.43 -26.00 -6.08
N MET A 192 -14.54 -26.56 -5.67
CA MET A 192 -15.77 -26.60 -6.45
C MET A 192 -16.70 -25.48 -6.03
N VAL A 193 -16.69 -24.37 -6.76
CA VAL A 193 -17.54 -23.22 -6.47
C VAL A 193 -18.95 -23.47 -6.99
N VAL A 194 -19.94 -23.19 -6.14
CA VAL A 194 -21.37 -23.24 -6.48
C VAL A 194 -21.84 -21.81 -6.71
N LEU A 195 -22.33 -21.54 -7.92
CA LEU A 195 -22.70 -20.23 -8.40
C LEU A 195 -24.22 -20.10 -8.51
N GLY A 196 -24.74 -19.01 -7.96
CA GLY A 196 -26.14 -18.60 -8.07
C GLY A 196 -26.29 -17.16 -8.54
N GLU A 197 -27.50 -16.78 -8.89
CA GLU A 197 -27.82 -15.40 -9.29
C GLU A 197 -27.46 -14.39 -8.19
N GLY A 198 -26.75 -13.32 -8.55
CA GLY A 198 -26.25 -12.30 -7.63
C GLY A 198 -24.88 -12.61 -7.02
N ASP A 199 -24.35 -13.84 -7.21
CA ASP A 199 -23.02 -14.19 -6.66
C ASP A 199 -21.89 -13.50 -7.44
N SER A 200 -20.86 -13.09 -6.70
CA SER A 200 -19.58 -12.69 -7.27
C SER A 200 -18.69 -13.92 -7.45
N ILE A 201 -18.01 -14.03 -8.58
CA ILE A 201 -17.11 -15.13 -8.90
C ILE A 201 -15.75 -14.88 -8.25
N PRO A 202 -15.33 -15.77 -7.31
CA PRO A 202 -14.16 -15.49 -6.45
C PRO A 202 -12.80 -15.76 -7.12
N ALA A 203 -12.80 -16.60 -8.18
CA ALA A 203 -11.57 -17.08 -8.81
C ALA A 203 -11.84 -17.53 -10.25
N ASP A 204 -10.79 -17.73 -11.05
CA ASP A 204 -10.96 -18.29 -12.39
C ASP A 204 -11.27 -19.78 -12.30
N GLY A 205 -12.27 -20.24 -13.03
CA GLY A 205 -12.73 -21.62 -12.97
C GLY A 205 -13.26 -22.16 -14.30
N ARG A 206 -13.18 -23.48 -14.44
CA ARG A 206 -13.77 -24.25 -15.55
C ARG A 206 -15.18 -24.73 -15.13
N LEU A 207 -16.19 -24.41 -15.93
CA LEU A 207 -17.56 -24.85 -15.67
C LEU A 207 -17.71 -26.36 -15.85
N LEU A 208 -18.34 -27.00 -14.88
CA LEU A 208 -18.76 -28.40 -14.91
C LEU A 208 -20.27 -28.55 -15.09
N ALA A 209 -21.03 -27.56 -14.63
CA ALA A 209 -22.48 -27.49 -14.84
C ALA A 209 -22.89 -26.04 -15.02
N ALA A 210 -23.86 -25.80 -15.91
CA ALA A 210 -24.44 -24.51 -16.17
C ALA A 210 -25.92 -24.68 -16.52
N ALA A 211 -26.82 -24.01 -15.81
CA ALA A 211 -28.25 -24.00 -16.10
C ALA A 211 -28.66 -22.55 -16.36
N SER A 212 -28.81 -22.18 -17.63
CA SER A 212 -29.12 -20.81 -18.08
C SER A 212 -28.20 -19.75 -17.49
N LEU A 213 -26.93 -20.12 -17.23
CA LEU A 213 -25.97 -19.27 -16.57
C LEU A 213 -25.55 -18.11 -17.48
N ARG A 214 -25.68 -16.88 -16.97
CA ARG A 214 -25.20 -15.66 -17.61
C ARG A 214 -24.32 -14.89 -16.63
N VAL A 215 -23.20 -14.38 -17.12
CA VAL A 215 -22.19 -13.69 -16.31
C VAL A 215 -21.90 -12.32 -16.89
N ALA A 216 -21.92 -11.28 -16.07
CA ALA A 216 -21.46 -9.95 -16.42
C ALA A 216 -19.93 -9.90 -16.34
N GLU A 217 -19.29 -9.77 -17.50
CA GLU A 217 -17.81 -9.77 -17.64
C GLU A 217 -17.27 -8.39 -18.06
N ALA A 218 -18.09 -7.34 -17.93
CA ALA A 218 -17.73 -5.99 -18.35
C ALA A 218 -16.41 -5.46 -17.77
N SER A 219 -16.09 -5.86 -16.53
CA SER A 219 -14.83 -5.52 -15.86
C SER A 219 -13.58 -6.08 -16.53
N LEU A 220 -13.72 -7.16 -17.31
CA LEU A 220 -12.60 -7.85 -17.98
C LEU A 220 -12.59 -7.61 -19.49
N THR A 221 -13.77 -7.57 -20.11
CA THR A 221 -13.91 -7.54 -21.57
C THR A 221 -14.32 -6.18 -22.09
N GLY A 222 -14.87 -5.30 -21.25
CA GLY A 222 -15.50 -4.05 -21.63
C GLY A 222 -16.92 -4.20 -22.19
N GLU A 223 -17.40 -5.42 -22.40
CA GLU A 223 -18.71 -5.74 -22.97
C GLU A 223 -19.80 -5.60 -21.91
N SER A 224 -20.77 -4.69 -22.09
CA SER A 224 -21.83 -4.44 -21.10
C SER A 224 -22.91 -5.53 -21.04
N VAL A 225 -23.02 -6.36 -22.08
CA VAL A 225 -24.05 -7.42 -22.13
C VAL A 225 -23.57 -8.68 -21.46
N PRO A 226 -24.35 -9.28 -20.52
CA PRO A 226 -23.99 -10.52 -19.90
C PRO A 226 -23.80 -11.66 -20.88
N VAL A 227 -22.71 -12.41 -20.75
CA VAL A 227 -22.32 -13.54 -21.62
C VAL A 227 -23.00 -14.81 -21.14
N GLY A 228 -23.62 -15.55 -22.08
CA GLY A 228 -24.16 -16.89 -21.81
C GLY A 228 -23.03 -17.91 -21.66
N LYS A 229 -23.10 -18.72 -20.59
CA LYS A 229 -22.09 -19.72 -20.27
C LYS A 229 -22.60 -21.12 -20.51
N ASN A 230 -21.71 -22.01 -20.96
CA ASN A 230 -21.97 -23.44 -21.17
C ASN A 230 -20.80 -24.30 -20.69
N VAL A 231 -20.91 -25.61 -20.82
CA VAL A 231 -19.87 -26.57 -20.40
C VAL A 231 -19.05 -27.14 -21.55
N ASP A 232 -19.37 -26.77 -22.80
CA ASP A 232 -18.77 -27.36 -24.00
C ASP A 232 -17.26 -27.06 -24.05
N THR A 233 -16.49 -28.03 -24.46
CA THR A 233 -15.04 -27.87 -24.64
C THR A 233 -14.77 -27.07 -25.90
N LEU A 234 -13.94 -26.03 -25.81
CA LEU A 234 -13.55 -25.24 -26.97
C LEU A 234 -12.59 -26.03 -27.87
N ALA A 235 -12.81 -25.92 -29.18
CA ALA A 235 -11.96 -26.58 -30.18
C ALA A 235 -10.59 -25.88 -30.35
N GLU A 236 -10.53 -24.58 -30.06
CA GLU A 236 -9.35 -23.74 -30.19
C GLU A 236 -9.31 -22.66 -29.10
N ALA A 237 -8.14 -22.11 -28.86
CA ALA A 237 -7.96 -21.01 -27.90
C ALA A 237 -8.70 -19.76 -28.40
N LYS A 238 -9.55 -19.19 -27.53
CA LYS A 238 -10.35 -18.00 -27.82
C LYS A 238 -9.93 -16.81 -26.93
N ALA A 239 -10.31 -15.62 -27.37
CA ALA A 239 -10.19 -14.43 -26.54
C ALA A 239 -10.99 -14.60 -25.23
N LEU A 240 -10.64 -13.84 -24.20
CA LEU A 240 -11.18 -14.02 -22.85
C LEU A 240 -12.72 -13.98 -22.82
N GLY A 241 -13.33 -13.00 -23.47
CA GLY A 241 -14.79 -12.85 -23.54
C GLY A 241 -15.52 -13.96 -24.30
N ASP A 242 -14.83 -14.70 -25.18
CA ASP A 242 -15.40 -15.78 -25.98
C ASP A 242 -15.26 -17.17 -25.30
N ARG A 243 -14.65 -17.23 -24.11
CA ARG A 243 -14.49 -18.48 -23.34
C ARG A 243 -15.78 -18.78 -22.57
N ALA A 244 -16.79 -19.25 -23.28
CA ALA A 244 -18.12 -19.54 -22.72
C ALA A 244 -18.11 -20.62 -21.64
N ASN A 245 -17.09 -21.47 -21.59
CA ASN A 245 -16.95 -22.56 -20.63
C ASN A 245 -16.08 -22.24 -19.41
N MET A 246 -15.67 -20.97 -19.27
CA MET A 246 -14.89 -20.47 -18.15
C MET A 246 -15.65 -19.37 -17.41
N VAL A 247 -15.35 -19.22 -16.14
CA VAL A 247 -15.75 -18.07 -15.29
C VAL A 247 -14.50 -17.41 -14.73
N PHE A 248 -14.57 -16.11 -14.48
CA PHE A 248 -13.40 -15.32 -14.12
C PHE A 248 -13.60 -14.53 -12.84
N ASN A 249 -12.53 -14.39 -12.08
CA ASN A 249 -12.50 -13.58 -10.88
C ASN A 249 -12.98 -12.12 -11.16
N GLY A 250 -13.74 -11.55 -10.22
CA GLY A 250 -14.20 -10.17 -10.30
C GLY A 250 -15.38 -9.93 -11.25
N THR A 251 -15.98 -11.00 -11.77
CA THR A 251 -17.23 -10.98 -12.54
C THR A 251 -18.41 -11.41 -11.67
N SER A 252 -19.64 -11.23 -12.14
CA SER A 252 -20.86 -11.56 -11.36
C SER A 252 -21.89 -12.32 -12.16
N VAL A 253 -22.57 -13.24 -11.48
CA VAL A 253 -23.68 -14.00 -12.06
C VAL A 253 -24.93 -13.13 -12.13
N THR A 254 -25.45 -12.91 -13.32
CA THR A 254 -26.66 -12.12 -13.54
C THR A 254 -27.92 -12.95 -13.67
N GLN A 255 -27.78 -14.23 -14.02
CA GLN A 255 -28.90 -15.15 -14.21
C GLN A 255 -28.43 -16.62 -14.12
N GLY A 256 -29.28 -17.48 -13.61
CA GLY A 256 -29.08 -18.93 -13.63
C GLY A 256 -28.15 -19.43 -12.54
N THR A 257 -27.74 -20.69 -12.67
CA THR A 257 -26.86 -21.38 -11.69
C THR A 257 -25.77 -22.15 -12.40
N GLY A 258 -24.66 -22.40 -11.69
CA GLY A 258 -23.56 -23.19 -12.21
C GLY A 258 -22.68 -23.81 -11.15
N ARG A 259 -21.81 -24.74 -11.56
CA ARG A 259 -20.69 -25.22 -10.75
C ARG A 259 -19.42 -25.13 -11.56
N ALA A 260 -18.38 -24.59 -10.95
CA ALA A 260 -17.08 -24.43 -11.57
C ALA A 260 -15.98 -24.98 -10.67
N ILE A 261 -15.00 -25.66 -11.27
CA ILE A 261 -13.77 -26.02 -10.58
C ILE A 261 -12.76 -24.89 -10.71
N VAL A 262 -12.24 -24.43 -9.59
CA VAL A 262 -11.24 -23.36 -9.54
C VAL A 262 -9.92 -23.83 -10.16
N THR A 263 -9.46 -23.10 -11.16
CA THR A 263 -8.20 -23.38 -11.87
C THR A 263 -7.07 -22.44 -11.48
N SER A 264 -7.41 -21.19 -11.12
CA SER A 264 -6.43 -20.17 -10.74
C SER A 264 -6.99 -19.24 -9.68
N THR A 265 -6.13 -18.81 -8.74
CA THR A 265 -6.45 -17.93 -7.61
C THR A 265 -5.47 -16.77 -7.54
N GLY A 266 -5.85 -15.67 -6.89
CA GLY A 266 -5.01 -14.51 -6.62
C GLY A 266 -4.37 -13.91 -7.87
N MET A 267 -3.09 -13.63 -7.84
CA MET A 267 -2.33 -13.04 -8.95
C MET A 267 -2.27 -13.93 -10.21
N ARG A 268 -2.63 -15.22 -10.11
CA ARG A 268 -2.67 -16.13 -11.27
C ARG A 268 -3.96 -16.06 -12.05
N THR A 269 -5.00 -15.38 -11.53
CA THR A 269 -6.25 -15.11 -12.27
C THR A 269 -6.01 -14.12 -13.41
N GLN A 270 -6.97 -14.01 -14.33
CA GLN A 270 -6.87 -13.01 -15.41
C GLN A 270 -6.84 -11.59 -14.84
N VAL A 271 -7.64 -11.30 -13.82
CA VAL A 271 -7.59 -10.01 -13.09
C VAL A 271 -6.23 -9.82 -12.42
N GLY A 272 -5.66 -10.87 -11.82
CA GLY A 272 -4.34 -10.81 -11.20
C GLY A 272 -3.23 -10.47 -12.20
N LYS A 273 -3.27 -11.04 -13.41
CA LYS A 273 -2.33 -10.72 -14.50
C LYS A 273 -2.45 -9.25 -14.95
N ILE A 274 -3.67 -8.73 -15.03
CA ILE A 274 -3.90 -7.31 -15.34
C ILE A 274 -3.37 -6.42 -14.21
N ALA A 275 -3.63 -6.79 -12.96
CA ALA A 275 -3.13 -6.07 -11.79
C ALA A 275 -1.59 -6.01 -11.75
N ASP A 276 -0.89 -7.11 -12.10
CA ASP A 276 0.57 -7.17 -12.18
C ASP A 276 1.13 -6.19 -13.23
N LEU A 277 0.47 -6.06 -14.37
CA LEU A 277 0.84 -5.10 -15.41
C LEU A 277 0.63 -3.65 -14.96
N LEU A 278 -0.39 -3.38 -14.14
CA LEU A 278 -0.71 -2.04 -13.62
C LEU A 278 0.17 -1.64 -12.44
N GLN A 279 0.66 -2.58 -11.62
CA GLN A 279 1.56 -2.31 -10.49
C GLN A 279 2.93 -1.74 -10.89
N ALA A 280 3.28 -1.79 -12.17
CA ALA A 280 4.49 -1.14 -12.69
C ALA A 280 4.37 0.40 -12.80
N THR A 281 3.20 0.96 -12.52
CA THR A 281 2.94 2.41 -12.54
C THR A 281 3.00 2.94 -11.11
N ASP A 282 3.81 3.97 -10.87
CA ASP A 282 3.90 4.61 -9.55
C ASP A 282 2.53 5.06 -9.05
N ASP A 283 2.25 4.84 -7.77
CA ASP A 283 1.02 5.34 -7.12
C ASP A 283 1.09 6.88 -7.08
N ASP A 284 0.26 7.55 -7.86
CA ASP A 284 0.08 9.00 -7.79
C ASP A 284 -0.56 9.40 -6.45
N ASP A 285 -0.05 10.49 -5.85
CA ASP A 285 -0.65 11.09 -4.66
C ASP A 285 -2.14 11.34 -4.86
N SER A 286 -2.96 10.99 -3.87
CA SER A 286 -4.39 11.30 -3.91
C SER A 286 -4.64 12.82 -3.96
N PRO A 287 -5.79 13.29 -4.47
CA PRO A 287 -6.13 14.72 -4.47
C PRO A 287 -6.01 15.35 -3.08
N LEU A 288 -6.42 14.61 -2.04
CA LEU A 288 -6.33 15.07 -0.65
C LEU A 288 -4.88 15.19 -0.18
N GLN A 289 -4.01 14.25 -0.52
CA GLN A 289 -2.58 14.32 -0.20
C GLN A 289 -1.92 15.52 -0.89
N LYS A 290 -2.26 15.80 -2.16
CA LYS A 290 -1.77 16.98 -2.90
C LYS A 290 -2.19 18.28 -2.22
N GLU A 291 -3.44 18.39 -1.78
CA GLU A 291 -3.94 19.55 -1.02
C GLU A 291 -3.25 19.67 0.35
N MET A 292 -3.05 18.58 1.07
CA MET A 292 -2.35 18.59 2.35
C MET A 292 -0.89 19.02 2.20
N ASN A 293 -0.18 18.50 1.20
CA ASN A 293 1.19 18.89 0.88
C ASN A 293 1.25 20.39 0.53
N TYR A 294 0.24 20.91 -0.17
CA TYR A 294 0.15 22.34 -0.48
C TYR A 294 -0.07 23.19 0.77
N VAL A 295 -1.00 22.78 1.66
CA VAL A 295 -1.26 23.48 2.94
C VAL A 295 0.00 23.46 3.83
N SER A 296 0.65 22.31 3.99
CA SER A 296 1.90 22.18 4.76
C SER A 296 3.00 23.08 4.20
N LYS A 297 3.12 23.18 2.88
CA LYS A 297 4.08 24.09 2.24
C LYS A 297 3.78 25.57 2.50
N ILE A 298 2.51 25.98 2.41
CA ILE A 298 2.10 27.36 2.73
C ILE A 298 2.39 27.67 4.19
N LEU A 299 2.03 26.78 5.11
CA LEU A 299 2.29 26.94 6.54
C LEU A 299 3.80 27.06 6.82
N GLY A 300 4.62 26.20 6.20
CA GLY A 300 6.07 26.27 6.31
C GLY A 300 6.63 27.64 5.83
N ILE A 301 6.14 28.15 4.71
CA ILE A 301 6.52 29.47 4.20
C ILE A 301 6.07 30.58 5.18
N ALA A 302 4.83 30.51 5.69
CA ALA A 302 4.32 31.49 6.64
C ALA A 302 5.15 31.53 7.93
N VAL A 303 5.53 30.36 8.44
CA VAL A 303 6.42 30.22 9.61
C VAL A 303 7.78 30.86 9.36
N CYS A 304 8.40 30.63 8.20
CA CYS A 304 9.66 31.26 7.82
C CYS A 304 9.53 32.80 7.73
N ILE A 305 8.41 33.30 7.21
CA ILE A 305 8.14 34.75 7.15
C ILE A 305 7.99 35.30 8.55
N ILE A 306 7.25 34.65 9.45
CA ILE A 306 7.08 35.08 10.84
C ILE A 306 8.45 35.13 11.54
N ALA A 307 9.27 34.10 11.42
CA ALA A 307 10.62 34.07 11.97
C ALA A 307 11.47 35.24 11.47
N ALA A 308 11.44 35.50 10.17
CA ALA A 308 12.18 36.60 9.57
C ALA A 308 11.68 37.98 10.08
N VAL A 309 10.37 38.20 10.20
CA VAL A 309 9.78 39.42 10.70
C VAL A 309 10.17 39.66 12.17
N VAL A 310 10.11 38.60 13.01
CA VAL A 310 10.49 38.68 14.43
C VAL A 310 11.99 38.98 14.54
N LEU A 311 12.83 38.31 13.77
CA LEU A 311 14.28 38.57 13.77
C LEU A 311 14.61 40.03 13.38
N VAL A 312 13.96 40.53 12.34
CA VAL A 312 14.14 41.95 11.92
C VAL A 312 13.64 42.92 13.00
N ALA A 313 12.50 42.63 13.62
CA ALA A 313 11.96 43.45 14.69
C ALA A 313 12.92 43.50 15.89
N LEU A 314 13.47 42.38 16.32
CA LEU A 314 14.47 42.32 17.39
C LEU A 314 15.75 43.07 17.02
N ALA A 315 16.23 42.94 15.79
CA ALA A 315 17.38 43.66 15.28
C ALA A 315 17.21 45.21 15.32
N LEU A 316 15.98 45.67 15.05
CA LEU A 316 15.66 47.12 15.05
C LEU A 316 15.42 47.66 16.46
N THR A 317 14.95 46.85 17.40
CA THR A 317 14.59 47.30 18.76
C THR A 317 15.76 47.17 19.74
N GLU A 318 16.50 46.08 19.68
CA GLU A 318 17.58 45.78 20.66
C GLU A 318 18.97 46.07 20.06
N GLY A 319 19.09 46.04 18.73
CA GLY A 319 20.36 46.11 18.02
C GLY A 319 21.18 44.83 18.17
N PHE A 320 22.14 44.62 17.30
CA PHE A 320 23.10 43.49 17.42
C PHE A 320 24.46 44.07 17.81
N ASN A 321 24.82 43.98 19.09
CA ASN A 321 26.11 44.46 19.59
C ASN A 321 27.17 43.37 19.60
N ASP A 322 26.72 42.10 19.75
CA ASP A 322 27.59 40.92 19.77
C ASP A 322 26.95 39.78 19.02
N ILE A 323 27.75 38.74 18.71
CA ILE A 323 27.30 37.49 18.05
C ILE A 323 26.26 36.76 18.91
N HIS A 324 26.31 36.88 20.22
CA HIS A 324 25.36 36.30 21.16
C HIS A 324 23.96 36.89 20.99
N ASP A 325 23.83 38.21 20.84
CA ASP A 325 22.55 38.90 20.59
C ASP A 325 21.88 38.36 19.31
N VAL A 326 22.68 38.09 18.26
CA VAL A 326 22.18 37.53 16.99
C VAL A 326 21.67 36.10 17.20
N ILE A 327 22.39 35.27 17.95
CA ILE A 327 22.05 33.89 18.24
C ILE A 327 20.75 33.81 19.04
N ASP A 328 20.64 34.59 20.14
CA ASP A 328 19.47 34.63 21.00
C ASP A 328 18.23 35.11 20.26
N SER A 329 18.38 36.16 19.47
CA SER A 329 17.30 36.68 18.60
C SER A 329 16.85 35.65 17.57
N LEU A 330 17.79 34.88 16.98
CA LEU A 330 17.50 33.83 16.03
C LEU A 330 16.77 32.66 16.72
N LEU A 331 17.24 32.23 17.86
CA LEU A 331 16.60 31.12 18.66
C LEU A 331 15.20 31.54 19.09
N LEU A 332 15.00 32.76 19.58
CA LEU A 332 13.69 33.26 19.97
C LEU A 332 12.74 33.34 18.76
N SER A 333 13.22 33.83 17.61
CA SER A 333 12.43 33.91 16.37
C SER A 333 12.00 32.56 15.87
N VAL A 334 12.90 31.58 15.90
CA VAL A 334 12.62 30.20 15.48
C VAL A 334 11.68 29.53 16.47
N SER A 335 11.89 29.70 17.80
CA SER A 335 11.01 29.13 18.83
C SER A 335 9.56 29.67 18.70
N LEU A 336 9.40 30.97 18.46
CA LEU A 336 8.09 31.58 18.26
C LEU A 336 7.42 31.08 16.96
N ALA A 337 8.20 30.94 15.90
CA ALA A 337 7.72 30.42 14.64
C ALA A 337 7.25 28.96 14.75
N VAL A 338 8.01 28.11 15.45
CA VAL A 338 7.64 26.71 15.74
C VAL A 338 6.36 26.62 16.55
N ALA A 339 6.18 27.50 17.56
CA ALA A 339 4.95 27.53 18.36
C ALA A 339 3.69 27.85 17.54
N ALA A 340 3.83 28.48 16.37
CA ALA A 340 2.72 28.79 15.46
C ALA A 340 2.32 27.61 14.56
N VAL A 341 3.07 26.50 14.57
CA VAL A 341 2.83 25.33 13.74
C VAL A 341 1.72 24.46 14.34
N PRO A 342 0.66 24.13 13.58
CA PRO A 342 -0.39 23.23 14.05
C PRO A 342 0.05 21.77 13.97
N GLU A 343 0.79 21.28 14.96
CA GLU A 343 1.37 19.93 15.00
C GLU A 343 0.34 18.79 14.92
N GLY A 344 -0.94 19.06 15.24
CA GLY A 344 -2.01 18.08 15.22
C GLY A 344 -2.73 17.91 13.88
N LEU A 345 -2.39 18.66 12.82
CA LEU A 345 -3.19 18.71 11.60
C LEU A 345 -3.24 17.35 10.87
N ALA A 346 -2.10 16.71 10.67
CA ALA A 346 -2.02 15.40 10.03
C ALA A 346 -2.76 14.30 10.83
N ALA A 347 -2.61 14.34 12.15
CA ALA A 347 -3.28 13.41 13.07
C ALA A 347 -4.81 13.57 13.05
N ILE A 348 -5.31 14.81 13.09
CA ILE A 348 -6.74 15.10 13.02
C ILE A 348 -7.30 14.62 11.68
N LEU A 349 -6.60 14.83 10.58
CA LEU A 349 -7.01 14.38 9.26
C LEU A 349 -7.16 12.86 9.21
N THR A 350 -6.18 12.11 9.70
CA THR A 350 -6.22 10.64 9.74
C THR A 350 -7.40 10.13 10.55
N VAL A 351 -7.68 10.75 11.72
CA VAL A 351 -8.84 10.41 12.55
C VAL A 351 -10.15 10.72 11.83
N VAL A 352 -10.25 11.88 11.16
CA VAL A 352 -11.46 12.27 10.41
C VAL A 352 -11.70 11.32 9.24
N LEU A 353 -10.66 10.93 8.51
CA LEU A 353 -10.76 9.95 7.43
C LEU A 353 -11.20 8.58 7.96
N ALA A 354 -10.63 8.09 9.07
CA ALA A 354 -11.02 6.83 9.68
C ALA A 354 -12.50 6.85 10.14
N LEU A 355 -12.96 7.96 10.74
CA LEU A 355 -14.36 8.13 11.09
C LEU A 355 -15.27 8.20 9.85
N GLY A 356 -14.81 8.85 8.78
CA GLY A 356 -15.51 8.90 7.49
C GLY A 356 -15.70 7.51 6.88
N VAL A 357 -14.63 6.70 6.85
CA VAL A 357 -14.67 5.31 6.37
C VAL A 357 -15.65 4.47 7.21
N ARG A 358 -15.57 4.58 8.53
CA ARG A 358 -16.50 3.89 9.43
C ARG A 358 -17.95 4.26 9.12
N ARG A 359 -18.26 5.54 8.95
CA ARG A 359 -19.62 6.01 8.63
C ARG A 359 -20.10 5.52 7.26
N MET A 360 -19.20 5.45 6.26
CA MET A 360 -19.52 4.86 4.97
C MET A 360 -19.78 3.36 5.07
N ALA A 361 -19.00 2.62 5.87
CA ALA A 361 -19.22 1.19 6.11
C ALA A 361 -20.57 0.92 6.80
N GLU A 362 -21.00 1.77 7.74
CA GLU A 362 -22.35 1.70 8.35
C GLU A 362 -23.47 1.84 7.29
N HIS A 363 -23.20 2.54 6.20
CA HIS A 363 -24.09 2.68 5.04
C HIS A 363 -23.82 1.69 3.91
N HIS A 364 -23.09 0.58 4.17
CA HIS A 364 -22.74 -0.48 3.21
C HIS A 364 -21.87 0.00 2.03
N ALA A 365 -21.18 1.14 2.17
CA ALA A 365 -20.21 1.61 1.21
C ALA A 365 -18.81 1.12 1.60
N ILE A 366 -18.20 0.30 0.73
CA ILE A 366 -16.87 -0.27 0.98
C ILE A 366 -15.80 0.69 0.46
N VAL A 367 -14.88 1.08 1.33
CA VAL A 367 -13.71 1.90 1.00
C VAL A 367 -12.48 0.99 0.96
N LYS A 368 -11.79 0.94 -0.18
CA LYS A 368 -10.63 0.06 -0.36
C LYS A 368 -9.31 0.67 0.14
N LYS A 369 -9.20 1.99 0.16
CA LYS A 369 -8.00 2.72 0.65
C LYS A 369 -8.45 3.93 1.47
N LEU A 370 -7.66 4.29 2.48
CA LEU A 370 -7.91 5.44 3.34
C LEU A 370 -7.53 6.76 2.65
N HIS A 371 -6.62 6.69 1.68
CA HIS A 371 -6.05 7.83 0.97
C HIS A 371 -6.32 7.73 -0.52
#